data_a5a6095113d68b95c13dfd09a8d4b956
#
_entry.id   a5a6095113d68b95c13dfd09a8d4b956
#
_cell.length_a   1.000
_cell.length_b   1.000
_cell.length_c   1.000
_cell.angle_alpha   90.00
_cell.angle_beta   90.00
_cell.angle_gamma   90.00
#
_symmetry.space_group_name_H-M   'P 1'
#
loop_
_entity.id
_entity.type
_entity.pdbx_description
1 polymer ?
#
loop_
_entity_poly.entity_id
_entity_poly.type
_entity_poly.pdbx_seq_one_letter_code
_entity_poly.pdbx_strand_id
1 'polypeptide(L)'
;MPLTKKPVTGMKDITPAEMQIREYVMNQIRETYKSFGFSQIETPCVEHIENLTSKQGGDNEKLIFKVLKRGDKLNLETAQDENDLTDSGLRYDLTLPLSRYYANNASSLPSPFKALQMGSVWRADRPQKGRFRQFTQCDIDILGDATNLAEIELILATTTALGKICPDNGFTVRINDRGILFGMARYCGFSEEAMDSVLITLDKMDKIGFEGVEKELLENGNAKESVDRYLELLRTVTRDAEGVKALGETLKDVMDPAVCQGLVHIMETCLLYTSPSPRD
;
A
#
# COMPACT_ATOMS: atom_id res chain seq x y z
N MET A 1 -0.05 -15.62 -41.18
CA MET A 1 0.47 -16.19 -39.91
C MET A 1 -0.69 -16.73 -39.11
N PRO A 2 -0.60 -17.89 -38.43
CA PRO A 2 -1.65 -18.35 -37.56
C PRO A 2 -1.80 -17.40 -36.36
N LEU A 3 -3.05 -17.16 -35.93
CA LEU A 3 -3.36 -16.32 -34.76
C LEU A 3 -2.82 -16.95 -33.48
N THR A 4 -2.10 -16.18 -32.70
CA THR A 4 -1.70 -16.59 -31.33
C THR A 4 -2.91 -16.59 -30.41
N LYS A 5 -3.31 -17.76 -29.93
CA LYS A 5 -4.55 -17.95 -29.16
C LYS A 5 -4.40 -17.65 -27.66
N LYS A 6 -3.17 -17.58 -27.15
CA LYS A 6 -2.90 -17.30 -25.74
C LYS A 6 -2.78 -15.81 -25.49
N PRO A 7 -3.31 -15.29 -24.36
CA PRO A 7 -3.03 -13.92 -23.94
C PRO A 7 -1.54 -13.67 -23.74
N VAL A 8 -1.16 -12.41 -23.63
CA VAL A 8 0.20 -12.01 -23.26
C VAL A 8 0.56 -12.63 -21.91
N THR A 9 1.81 -13.06 -21.79
CA THR A 9 2.30 -13.72 -20.56
C THR A 9 1.99 -12.90 -19.31
N GLY A 10 1.35 -13.52 -18.33
CA GLY A 10 0.93 -12.88 -17.09
C GLY A 10 -0.38 -12.10 -17.17
N MET A 11 -1.08 -12.15 -18.30
CA MET A 11 -2.43 -11.62 -18.46
C MET A 11 -3.43 -12.78 -18.64
N LYS A 12 -4.70 -12.53 -18.36
CA LYS A 12 -5.76 -13.53 -18.36
C LYS A 12 -7.03 -12.99 -18.99
N ASP A 13 -7.68 -13.78 -19.83
CA ASP A 13 -9.06 -13.57 -20.23
C ASP A 13 -10.00 -13.91 -19.05
N ILE A 14 -11.05 -13.13 -18.87
CA ILE A 14 -12.06 -13.36 -17.84
C ILE A 14 -13.29 -13.96 -18.53
N THR A 15 -13.64 -15.16 -18.16
CA THR A 15 -14.83 -15.85 -18.69
C THR A 15 -16.14 -15.21 -18.21
N PRO A 16 -17.29 -15.45 -18.89
CA PRO A 16 -18.57 -14.90 -18.46
C PRO A 16 -18.94 -15.26 -17.01
N ALA A 17 -18.67 -16.50 -16.57
CA ALA A 17 -18.93 -16.92 -15.20
C ALA A 17 -18.07 -16.21 -14.18
N GLU A 18 -16.77 -16.03 -14.47
CA GLU A 18 -15.85 -15.26 -13.63
C GLU A 18 -16.24 -13.78 -13.61
N MET A 19 -16.74 -13.25 -14.74
CA MET A 19 -17.18 -11.86 -14.84
C MET A 19 -18.39 -11.55 -13.96
N GLN A 20 -19.33 -12.49 -13.84
CA GLN A 20 -20.46 -12.35 -12.92
C GLN A 20 -20.02 -12.21 -11.46
N ILE A 21 -19.08 -13.05 -11.02
CA ILE A 21 -18.52 -12.98 -9.66
C ILE A 21 -17.78 -11.64 -9.47
N ARG A 22 -16.99 -11.25 -10.47
CA ARG A 22 -16.25 -9.98 -10.44
C ARG A 22 -17.18 -8.78 -10.32
N GLU A 23 -18.24 -8.72 -11.11
CA GLU A 23 -19.23 -7.63 -11.06
C GLU A 23 -19.94 -7.57 -9.72
N TYR A 24 -20.32 -8.72 -9.16
CA TYR A 24 -20.90 -8.79 -7.83
C TYR A 24 -19.96 -8.16 -6.78
N VAL A 25 -18.69 -8.59 -6.74
CA VAL A 25 -17.70 -8.08 -5.79
C VAL A 25 -17.47 -6.58 -6.00
N MET A 26 -17.28 -6.14 -7.24
CA MET A 26 -17.07 -4.73 -7.55
C MET A 26 -18.27 -3.86 -7.16
N ASN A 27 -19.48 -4.36 -7.30
CA ASN A 27 -20.70 -3.65 -6.89
C ASN A 27 -20.78 -3.54 -5.37
N GLN A 28 -20.48 -4.63 -4.61
CA GLN A 28 -20.42 -4.57 -3.15
C GLN A 28 -19.41 -3.53 -2.66
N ILE A 29 -18.22 -3.49 -3.25
CA ILE A 29 -17.18 -2.50 -2.94
C ILE A 29 -17.70 -1.09 -3.23
N ARG A 30 -18.20 -0.84 -4.44
CA ARG A 30 -18.67 0.47 -4.89
C ARG A 30 -19.77 1.02 -3.99
N GLU A 31 -20.81 0.23 -3.73
CA GLU A 31 -21.95 0.68 -2.91
C GLU A 31 -21.53 0.91 -1.46
N THR A 32 -20.65 0.06 -0.93
CA THR A 32 -20.13 0.27 0.44
C THR A 32 -19.33 1.57 0.52
N TYR A 33 -18.36 1.79 -0.35
CA TYR A 33 -17.55 2.99 -0.29
C TYR A 33 -18.36 4.27 -0.56
N LYS A 34 -19.33 4.22 -1.46
CA LYS A 34 -20.28 5.33 -1.64
C LYS A 34 -21.06 5.65 -0.38
N SER A 35 -21.46 4.65 0.41
CA SER A 35 -22.18 4.89 1.67
C SER A 35 -21.32 5.57 2.74
N PHE A 36 -20.00 5.51 2.61
CA PHE A 36 -19.03 6.27 3.40
C PHE A 36 -18.69 7.64 2.78
N GLY A 37 -19.37 8.05 1.70
CA GLY A 37 -19.19 9.36 1.08
C GLY A 37 -18.03 9.43 0.07
N PHE A 38 -17.43 8.30 -0.35
CA PHE A 38 -16.41 8.30 -1.39
C PHE A 38 -17.02 8.56 -2.76
N SER A 39 -16.43 9.51 -3.49
CA SER A 39 -16.82 9.88 -4.85
C SER A 39 -15.99 9.12 -5.87
N GLN A 40 -16.67 8.42 -6.79
CA GLN A 40 -15.97 7.65 -7.81
C GLN A 40 -15.40 8.59 -8.88
N ILE A 41 -14.10 8.41 -9.16
CA ILE A 41 -13.40 9.06 -10.27
C ILE A 41 -12.76 8.01 -11.17
N GLU A 42 -12.34 8.44 -12.35
CA GLU A 42 -11.56 7.65 -13.28
C GLU A 42 -10.42 8.48 -13.84
N THR A 43 -9.25 7.88 -13.94
CA THR A 43 -8.05 8.47 -14.53
C THR A 43 -7.60 7.64 -15.73
N PRO A 44 -6.88 8.22 -16.72
CA PRO A 44 -6.36 7.47 -17.86
C PRO A 44 -5.49 6.30 -17.44
N CYS A 45 -5.53 5.21 -18.22
CA CYS A 45 -4.67 4.05 -18.03
C CYS A 45 -3.21 4.30 -18.44
N VAL A 46 -2.99 5.30 -19.29
CA VAL A 46 -1.67 5.73 -19.74
C VAL A 46 -1.32 7.03 -19.07
N GLU A 47 -0.14 7.10 -18.48
CA GLU A 47 0.38 8.27 -17.76
C GLU A 47 1.73 8.68 -18.36
N HIS A 48 2.14 9.94 -18.17
CA HIS A 48 3.46 10.42 -18.56
C HIS A 48 4.55 9.64 -17.86
N ILE A 49 5.60 9.28 -18.58
CA ILE A 49 6.70 8.48 -18.02
C ILE A 49 7.39 9.18 -16.86
N GLU A 50 7.51 10.50 -16.91
CA GLU A 50 8.11 11.34 -15.88
C GLU A 50 7.36 11.24 -14.54
N ASN A 51 6.02 11.10 -14.59
CA ASN A 51 5.21 10.88 -13.40
C ASN A 51 5.42 9.47 -12.84
N LEU A 52 5.52 8.46 -13.73
CA LEU A 52 5.69 7.06 -13.34
C LEU A 52 7.08 6.76 -12.77
N THR A 53 8.11 7.48 -13.21
CA THR A 53 9.51 7.31 -12.79
C THR A 53 9.96 8.34 -11.76
N SER A 54 9.00 9.04 -11.09
CA SER A 54 9.31 10.10 -10.15
C SER A 54 10.27 9.65 -9.05
N LYS A 55 11.15 10.54 -8.67
CA LYS A 55 12.27 10.60 -7.70
C LYS A 55 12.46 9.52 -6.62
N GLN A 56 11.58 8.58 -6.47
CA GLN A 56 11.76 7.48 -5.51
C GLN A 56 12.58 6.33 -6.06
N GLY A 57 13.19 6.52 -7.26
CA GLY A 57 14.05 5.62 -7.99
C GLY A 57 14.20 4.27 -7.32
N GLY A 58 13.86 3.20 -7.97
CA GLY A 58 13.94 1.92 -7.30
C GLY A 58 13.36 0.81 -8.16
N ASP A 59 13.14 -0.34 -7.53
CA ASP A 59 12.62 -1.53 -8.21
C ASP A 59 11.27 -1.32 -8.91
N ASN A 60 10.49 -0.31 -8.52
CA ASN A 60 9.22 0.04 -9.16
C ASN A 60 9.36 0.48 -10.62
N GLU A 61 10.46 1.13 -11.01
CA GLU A 61 10.68 1.53 -12.41
C GLU A 61 10.78 0.32 -13.35
N LYS A 62 11.33 -0.80 -12.86
CA LYS A 62 11.41 -2.07 -13.59
C LYS A 62 10.05 -2.72 -13.83
N LEU A 63 9.02 -2.27 -13.09
CA LEU A 63 7.65 -2.81 -13.17
C LEU A 63 6.78 -2.07 -14.19
N ILE A 64 7.24 -0.95 -14.75
CA ILE A 64 6.47 -0.11 -15.65
C ILE A 64 6.45 -0.73 -17.05
N PHE A 65 5.25 -0.89 -17.63
CA PHE A 65 5.09 -1.14 -19.06
C PHE A 65 5.20 0.18 -19.80
N LYS A 66 6.37 0.46 -20.37
CA LYS A 66 6.65 1.68 -21.14
C LYS A 66 5.98 1.61 -22.51
N VAL A 67 5.49 2.75 -22.99
CA VAL A 67 4.87 2.91 -24.32
C VAL A 67 5.80 3.72 -25.20
N LEU A 68 6.08 3.20 -26.40
CA LEU A 68 6.92 3.87 -27.38
C LEU A 68 6.28 5.16 -27.89
N LYS A 69 7.10 6.16 -28.13
CA LYS A 69 6.74 7.36 -28.90
C LYS A 69 6.18 6.98 -30.27
N ARG A 70 5.45 7.89 -30.91
CA ARG A 70 4.85 7.66 -32.23
C ARG A 70 5.27 8.71 -33.24
N GLY A 71 5.24 8.30 -34.52
CA GLY A 71 5.54 9.18 -35.64
C GLY A 71 6.97 9.72 -35.58
N ASP A 72 7.15 10.99 -35.93
CA ASP A 72 8.45 11.66 -36.00
C ASP A 72 9.18 11.77 -34.64
N LYS A 73 8.48 11.53 -33.52
CA LYS A 73 9.09 11.50 -32.20
C LYS A 73 9.81 10.18 -31.90
N LEU A 74 9.54 9.11 -32.64
CA LEU A 74 10.21 7.82 -32.50
C LEU A 74 11.41 7.76 -33.45
N ASN A 75 12.59 8.04 -32.90
CA ASN A 75 13.83 7.99 -33.68
C ASN A 75 14.75 6.90 -33.16
N LEU A 76 14.76 5.75 -33.85
CA LEU A 76 15.58 4.60 -33.46
C LEU A 76 17.07 4.79 -33.79
N GLU A 77 17.41 5.69 -34.71
CA GLU A 77 18.80 5.92 -35.16
C GLU A 77 19.59 6.76 -34.18
N THR A 78 18.92 7.66 -33.45
CA THR A 78 19.54 8.58 -32.49
C THR A 78 19.35 8.18 -31.03
N ALA A 79 18.48 7.22 -30.76
CA ALA A 79 18.22 6.78 -29.38
C ALA A 79 19.45 6.12 -28.76
N GLN A 80 19.81 6.55 -27.55
CA GLN A 80 20.90 5.98 -26.76
C GLN A 80 20.40 4.94 -25.76
N ASP A 81 19.18 5.15 -25.24
CA ASP A 81 18.53 4.22 -24.30
C ASP A 81 17.01 4.16 -24.52
N GLU A 82 16.32 3.38 -23.68
CA GLU A 82 14.88 3.20 -23.74
C GLU A 82 14.09 4.48 -23.40
N ASN A 83 14.66 5.43 -22.65
CA ASN A 83 13.98 6.66 -22.26
C ASN A 83 13.88 7.62 -23.46
N ASP A 84 14.83 7.55 -24.39
CA ASP A 84 14.76 8.30 -25.65
C ASP A 84 13.60 7.82 -26.53
N LEU A 85 13.18 6.57 -26.37
CA LEU A 85 12.13 5.94 -27.17
C LEU A 85 10.75 6.01 -26.55
N THR A 86 10.62 6.37 -25.27
CA THR A 86 9.37 6.32 -24.53
C THR A 86 9.01 7.69 -23.97
N ASP A 87 7.72 8.03 -23.89
CA ASP A 87 7.19 9.25 -23.26
C ASP A 87 6.01 8.98 -22.31
N SER A 88 5.56 7.76 -22.28
CA SER A 88 4.40 7.36 -21.50
C SER A 88 4.52 5.89 -21.09
N GLY A 89 3.65 5.46 -20.16
CA GLY A 89 3.58 4.08 -19.71
C GLY A 89 2.20 3.74 -19.19
N LEU A 90 1.95 2.44 -18.97
CA LEU A 90 0.74 1.98 -18.29
C LEU A 90 0.89 2.23 -16.81
N ARG A 91 -0.16 2.75 -16.17
CA ARG A 91 -0.20 2.97 -14.73
C ARG A 91 -0.01 1.65 -13.97
N TYR A 92 0.86 1.64 -12.97
CA TYR A 92 1.12 0.47 -12.13
C TYR A 92 0.34 0.47 -10.81
N ASP A 93 -0.28 1.61 -10.47
CA ASP A 93 -1.23 1.81 -9.37
C ASP A 93 -2.25 2.89 -9.74
N LEU A 94 -3.17 3.19 -8.82
CA LEU A 94 -4.17 4.26 -8.97
C LEU A 94 -3.80 5.53 -8.17
N THR A 95 -2.86 5.44 -7.24
CA THR A 95 -2.48 6.55 -6.35
C THR A 95 -1.73 7.65 -7.09
N LEU A 96 -0.80 7.28 -7.97
CA LEU A 96 -0.02 8.25 -8.74
C LEU A 96 -0.90 9.06 -9.71
N PRO A 97 -1.79 8.43 -10.53
CA PRO A 97 -2.76 9.16 -11.33
C PRO A 97 -3.70 10.04 -10.49
N LEU A 98 -4.07 9.60 -9.28
CA LEU A 98 -4.86 10.42 -8.34
C LEU A 98 -4.13 11.69 -7.93
N SER A 99 -2.84 11.58 -7.62
CA SER A 99 -2.02 12.74 -7.23
C SER A 99 -2.02 13.80 -8.32
N ARG A 100 -1.85 13.42 -9.59
CA ARG A 100 -1.94 14.33 -10.74
C ARG A 100 -3.37 14.89 -10.90
N TYR A 101 -4.38 14.03 -10.77
CA TYR A 101 -5.79 14.44 -10.84
C TYR A 101 -6.11 15.49 -9.78
N TYR A 102 -5.72 15.23 -8.52
CA TYR A 102 -5.96 16.14 -7.42
C TYR A 102 -5.21 17.47 -7.60
N ALA A 103 -3.95 17.44 -8.02
CA ALA A 103 -3.17 18.66 -8.30
C ALA A 103 -3.85 19.57 -9.34
N ASN A 104 -4.50 18.99 -10.34
CA ASN A 104 -5.19 19.75 -11.39
C ASN A 104 -6.60 20.24 -10.98
N ASN A 105 -7.26 19.61 -10.02
CA ASN A 105 -8.66 19.83 -9.73
C ASN A 105 -8.95 20.27 -8.28
N ALA A 106 -7.92 20.40 -7.43
CA ALA A 106 -8.06 20.65 -5.99
C ALA A 106 -8.99 21.84 -5.66
N SER A 107 -8.96 22.90 -6.47
CA SER A 107 -9.79 24.09 -6.25
C SER A 107 -11.29 23.86 -6.48
N SER A 108 -11.67 22.81 -7.19
CA SER A 108 -13.06 22.45 -7.52
C SER A 108 -13.57 21.22 -6.75
N LEU A 109 -12.69 20.55 -5.99
CA LEU A 109 -13.04 19.39 -5.20
C LEU A 109 -13.38 19.77 -3.76
N PRO A 110 -14.21 18.98 -3.06
CA PRO A 110 -14.46 19.19 -1.64
C PRO A 110 -13.18 18.99 -0.82
N SER A 111 -13.12 19.57 0.38
CA SER A 111 -12.07 19.31 1.36
C SER A 111 -12.69 18.87 2.67
N PRO A 112 -12.36 17.67 3.21
CA PRO A 112 -11.52 16.66 2.57
C PRO A 112 -12.15 16.04 1.32
N PHE A 113 -11.32 15.61 0.37
CA PHE A 113 -11.76 14.88 -0.82
C PHE A 113 -11.60 13.37 -0.62
N LYS A 114 -12.70 12.66 -0.70
CA LYS A 114 -12.76 11.20 -0.57
C LYS A 114 -12.93 10.58 -1.96
N ALA A 115 -11.85 10.02 -2.48
CA ALA A 115 -11.80 9.42 -3.81
C ALA A 115 -12.00 7.90 -3.75
N LEU A 116 -12.80 7.37 -4.68
CA LEU A 116 -12.89 5.95 -5.01
C LEU A 116 -12.42 5.77 -6.45
N GLN A 117 -11.48 4.89 -6.66
CA GLN A 117 -11.03 4.47 -8.00
C GLN A 117 -11.13 2.96 -8.13
N MET A 118 -11.63 2.49 -9.26
CA MET A 118 -11.70 1.08 -9.59
C MET A 118 -11.21 0.90 -11.03
N GLY A 119 -10.09 0.23 -11.23
CA GLY A 119 -9.54 0.12 -12.58
C GLY A 119 -8.41 -0.87 -12.71
N SER A 120 -8.09 -1.20 -13.96
CA SER A 120 -6.94 -2.04 -14.26
C SER A 120 -5.63 -1.30 -14.06
N VAL A 121 -4.65 -2.03 -13.54
CA VAL A 121 -3.26 -1.60 -13.39
C VAL A 121 -2.34 -2.68 -13.95
N TRP A 122 -1.11 -2.31 -14.29
CA TRP A 122 -0.15 -3.21 -14.94
C TRP A 122 1.19 -3.17 -14.23
N ARG A 123 1.73 -4.35 -13.89
CA ARG A 123 3.06 -4.51 -13.31
C ARG A 123 3.83 -5.59 -14.03
N ALA A 124 5.04 -5.28 -14.49
CA ALA A 124 5.90 -6.23 -15.22
C ALA A 124 6.53 -7.32 -14.32
N ASP A 125 5.89 -7.60 -13.18
CA ASP A 125 6.28 -8.67 -12.25
C ASP A 125 6.44 -10.02 -12.92
N ARG A 126 7.24 -10.91 -12.33
CA ARG A 126 7.29 -12.31 -12.70
C ARG A 126 5.94 -12.98 -12.39
N PRO A 127 5.21 -13.48 -13.39
CA PRO A 127 3.92 -14.12 -13.17
C PRO A 127 4.04 -15.37 -12.30
N GLN A 128 3.11 -15.53 -11.37
CA GLN A 128 2.96 -16.73 -10.55
C GLN A 128 1.51 -16.92 -10.15
N LYS A 129 1.17 -18.03 -9.50
CA LYS A 129 -0.20 -18.29 -9.06
C LYS A 129 -0.73 -17.13 -8.18
N GLY A 130 -1.84 -16.53 -8.60
CA GLY A 130 -2.45 -15.38 -7.91
C GLY A 130 -1.78 -14.03 -8.18
N ARG A 131 -0.70 -13.96 -8.97
CA ARG A 131 0.00 -12.71 -9.32
C ARG A 131 0.06 -12.54 -10.82
N PHE A 132 -0.77 -11.63 -11.32
CA PHE A 132 -0.89 -11.30 -12.73
C PHE A 132 -0.20 -9.97 -13.03
N ARG A 133 0.18 -9.79 -14.32
CA ARG A 133 0.72 -8.52 -14.81
C ARG A 133 -0.36 -7.47 -15.06
N GLN A 134 -1.60 -7.89 -15.28
CA GLN A 134 -2.78 -7.02 -15.32
C GLN A 134 -3.77 -7.49 -14.26
N PHE A 135 -4.20 -6.59 -13.40
CA PHE A 135 -5.19 -6.86 -12.36
C PHE A 135 -5.98 -5.59 -12.04
N THR A 136 -7.08 -5.72 -11.30
CA THR A 136 -7.90 -4.59 -10.87
C THR A 136 -7.54 -4.19 -9.46
N GLN A 137 -7.33 -2.89 -9.26
CA GLN A 137 -7.33 -2.26 -7.94
C GLN A 137 -8.69 -1.60 -7.68
N CYS A 138 -9.06 -1.53 -6.41
CA CYS A 138 -10.22 -0.82 -5.89
C CYS A 138 -9.72 -0.01 -4.70
N ASP A 139 -9.31 1.22 -4.96
CA ASP A 139 -8.61 2.08 -4.02
C ASP A 139 -9.55 3.14 -3.48
N ILE A 140 -9.45 3.44 -2.20
CA ILE A 140 -10.08 4.60 -1.56
C ILE A 140 -9.00 5.46 -0.91
N ASP A 141 -9.09 6.76 -1.13
CA ASP A 141 -8.14 7.74 -0.62
C ASP A 141 -8.88 8.93 -0.01
N ILE A 142 -8.33 9.49 1.06
CA ILE A 142 -8.80 10.73 1.67
C ILE A 142 -7.68 11.76 1.59
N LEU A 143 -7.95 12.88 0.92
CA LEU A 143 -7.00 13.96 0.75
C LEU A 143 -7.51 15.23 1.44
N GLY A 144 -6.63 15.88 2.20
CA GLY A 144 -6.96 17.14 2.88
C GLY A 144 -7.46 16.96 4.32
N ASP A 145 -7.34 15.75 4.89
CA ASP A 145 -7.52 15.49 6.32
C ASP A 145 -6.18 14.98 6.91
N ALA A 146 -5.66 15.70 7.89
CA ALA A 146 -4.42 15.35 8.59
C ALA A 146 -4.68 14.69 9.95
N THR A 147 -5.92 14.33 10.24
CA THR A 147 -6.33 13.72 11.52
C THR A 147 -6.45 12.21 11.39
N ASN A 148 -6.42 11.49 12.51
CA ASN A 148 -6.63 10.03 12.55
C ASN A 148 -8.03 9.59 12.11
N LEU A 149 -8.96 10.54 11.90
CA LEU A 149 -10.30 10.21 11.39
C LEU A 149 -10.23 9.63 9.99
N ALA A 150 -9.28 10.06 9.17
CA ALA A 150 -9.08 9.51 7.82
C ALA A 150 -8.72 8.02 7.89
N GLU A 151 -7.75 7.63 8.73
CA GLU A 151 -7.37 6.23 8.90
C GLU A 151 -8.49 5.37 9.47
N ILE A 152 -9.19 5.88 10.49
CA ILE A 152 -10.34 5.19 11.10
C ILE A 152 -11.42 4.94 10.04
N GLU A 153 -11.76 5.94 9.24
CA GLU A 153 -12.77 5.82 8.21
C GLU A 153 -12.36 4.82 7.10
N LEU A 154 -11.09 4.83 6.66
CA LEU A 154 -10.56 3.87 5.70
C LEU A 154 -10.65 2.44 6.23
N ILE A 155 -10.30 2.22 7.51
CA ILE A 155 -10.40 0.91 8.16
C ILE A 155 -11.87 0.45 8.21
N LEU A 156 -12.78 1.31 8.68
CA LEU A 156 -14.19 0.98 8.78
C LEU A 156 -14.84 0.70 7.42
N ALA A 157 -14.56 1.52 6.41
CA ALA A 157 -15.06 1.32 5.06
C ALA A 157 -14.56 -0.01 4.47
N THR A 158 -13.27 -0.30 4.64
CA THR A 158 -12.64 -1.52 4.10
C THR A 158 -13.15 -2.77 4.82
N THR A 159 -13.22 -2.75 6.14
CA THR A 159 -13.73 -3.89 6.93
C THR A 159 -15.20 -4.15 6.66
N THR A 160 -16.01 -3.09 6.49
CA THR A 160 -17.42 -3.22 6.09
C THR A 160 -17.56 -3.85 4.70
N ALA A 161 -16.74 -3.45 3.72
CA ALA A 161 -16.75 -4.04 2.39
C ALA A 161 -16.34 -5.52 2.42
N LEU A 162 -15.27 -5.86 3.15
CA LEU A 162 -14.81 -7.25 3.30
C LEU A 162 -15.84 -8.14 4.00
N GLY A 163 -16.50 -7.64 5.04
CA GLY A 163 -17.56 -8.37 5.74
C GLY A 163 -18.77 -8.70 4.84
N LYS A 164 -19.10 -7.82 3.88
CA LYS A 164 -20.15 -8.09 2.88
C LYS A 164 -19.73 -9.08 1.79
N ILE A 165 -18.45 -9.05 1.39
CA ILE A 165 -17.93 -9.91 0.31
C ILE A 165 -17.64 -11.31 0.84
N CYS A 166 -17.12 -11.42 2.06
CA CYS A 166 -16.68 -12.66 2.68
C CYS A 166 -17.30 -12.83 4.07
N PRO A 167 -18.64 -12.93 4.19
CA PRO A 167 -19.34 -12.93 5.48
C PRO A 167 -18.94 -14.10 6.39
N ASP A 168 -18.59 -15.23 5.80
CA ASP A 168 -18.25 -16.45 6.54
C ASP A 168 -16.75 -16.54 6.89
N ASN A 169 -15.94 -15.58 6.43
CA ASN A 169 -14.51 -15.60 6.64
C ASN A 169 -14.11 -14.52 7.65
N GLY A 170 -13.52 -14.94 8.77
CA GLY A 170 -12.86 -14.01 9.68
C GLY A 170 -11.61 -13.40 9.03
N PHE A 171 -11.32 -12.15 9.37
CA PHE A 171 -10.08 -11.46 8.98
C PHE A 171 -9.54 -10.63 10.14
N THR A 172 -8.25 -10.35 10.11
CA THR A 172 -7.58 -9.51 11.10
C THR A 172 -7.01 -8.27 10.43
N VAL A 173 -7.33 -7.10 10.95
CA VAL A 173 -6.72 -5.83 10.54
C VAL A 173 -5.43 -5.66 11.34
N ARG A 174 -4.30 -5.52 10.63
CA ARG A 174 -3.01 -5.19 11.23
C ARG A 174 -2.67 -3.75 10.89
N ILE A 175 -2.47 -2.94 11.92
CA ILE A 175 -2.09 -1.54 11.79
C ILE A 175 -0.74 -1.31 12.45
N ASN A 176 0.02 -0.37 11.95
CA ASN A 176 1.30 0.02 12.50
C ASN A 176 1.63 1.46 12.08
N ASP A 177 2.55 2.08 12.81
CA ASP A 177 3.16 3.35 12.46
C ASP A 177 4.67 3.18 12.33
N ARG A 178 5.25 3.64 11.22
CA ARG A 178 6.70 3.56 10.99
C ARG A 178 7.50 4.32 12.05
N GLY A 179 6.94 5.41 12.60
CA GLY A 179 7.55 6.17 13.68
C GLY A 179 7.80 5.32 14.93
N ILE A 180 6.90 4.38 15.23
CA ILE A 180 7.08 3.42 16.33
C ILE A 180 8.26 2.50 16.05
N LEU A 181 8.36 1.94 14.84
CA LEU A 181 9.49 1.05 14.48
C LEU A 181 10.83 1.79 14.51
N PHE A 182 10.87 3.02 14.05
CA PHE A 182 12.04 3.90 14.16
C PHE A 182 12.36 4.22 15.62
N GLY A 183 11.36 4.57 16.44
CA GLY A 183 11.52 4.82 17.87
C GLY A 183 12.10 3.62 18.60
N MET A 184 11.59 2.42 18.31
CA MET A 184 12.12 1.17 18.86
C MET A 184 13.58 0.95 18.46
N ALA A 185 13.93 1.19 17.19
CA ALA A 185 15.30 1.02 16.70
C ALA A 185 16.27 2.03 17.37
N ARG A 186 15.88 3.31 17.49
CA ARG A 186 16.65 4.31 18.23
C ARG A 186 16.85 3.93 19.70
N TYR A 187 15.78 3.50 20.36
CA TYR A 187 15.84 3.04 21.75
C TYR A 187 16.80 1.88 21.97
N CYS A 188 16.87 0.99 20.98
CA CYS A 188 17.79 -0.15 21.00
C CYS A 188 19.22 0.19 20.57
N GLY A 189 19.50 1.42 20.11
CA GLY A 189 20.84 1.89 19.80
C GLY A 189 21.28 1.66 18.35
N PHE A 190 20.36 1.50 17.40
CA PHE A 190 20.71 1.52 15.98
C PHE A 190 21.08 2.93 15.52
N SER A 191 22.02 3.05 14.57
CA SER A 191 22.36 4.34 13.98
C SER A 191 21.29 4.82 13.01
N GLU A 192 21.19 6.15 12.80
CA GLU A 192 20.22 6.72 11.86
C GLU A 192 20.43 6.20 10.43
N GLU A 193 21.68 5.95 10.04
CA GLU A 193 22.02 5.42 8.70
C GLU A 193 21.54 3.97 8.51
N ALA A 194 21.41 3.20 9.59
CA ALA A 194 20.96 1.82 9.54
C ALA A 194 19.44 1.67 9.51
N MET A 195 18.67 2.72 9.85
CA MET A 195 17.22 2.65 10.09
C MET A 195 16.45 2.03 8.93
N ASP A 196 16.65 2.51 7.71
CA ASP A 196 15.92 2.00 6.54
C ASP A 196 16.26 0.52 6.27
N SER A 197 17.54 0.13 6.42
CA SER A 197 17.98 -1.25 6.27
C SER A 197 17.34 -2.17 7.33
N VAL A 198 17.25 -1.69 8.57
CA VAL A 198 16.58 -2.43 9.67
C VAL A 198 15.11 -2.68 9.34
N LEU A 199 14.38 -1.66 8.89
CA LEU A 199 12.97 -1.80 8.52
C LEU A 199 12.76 -2.73 7.32
N ILE A 200 13.60 -2.65 6.29
CA ILE A 200 13.57 -3.56 5.13
C ILE A 200 13.78 -5.01 5.56
N THR A 201 14.67 -5.25 6.53
CA THR A 201 14.91 -6.59 7.07
C THR A 201 13.70 -7.07 7.89
N LEU A 202 13.08 -6.19 8.68
CA LEU A 202 11.87 -6.52 9.44
C LEU A 202 10.67 -6.89 8.56
N ASP A 203 10.51 -6.25 7.42
CA ASP A 203 9.44 -6.56 6.46
C ASP A 203 9.51 -8.02 5.94
N LYS A 204 10.66 -8.66 6.13
CA LYS A 204 10.84 -10.08 5.79
C LYS A 204 10.45 -11.02 6.93
N MET A 205 10.10 -10.51 8.11
CA MET A 205 9.81 -11.29 9.33
C MET A 205 8.84 -12.45 9.08
N ASP A 206 7.76 -12.21 8.34
CA ASP A 206 6.76 -13.25 8.02
C ASP A 206 7.32 -14.37 7.11
N LYS A 207 8.42 -14.12 6.40
CA LYS A 207 9.06 -15.09 5.48
C LYS A 207 10.20 -15.84 6.10
N ILE A 208 11.06 -15.15 6.86
CA ILE A 208 12.32 -15.71 7.38
C ILE A 208 12.32 -15.91 8.90
N GLY A 209 11.26 -15.46 9.59
CA GLY A 209 11.14 -15.56 11.04
C GLY A 209 12.15 -14.71 11.82
N PHE A 210 12.07 -14.77 13.15
CA PHE A 210 12.96 -14.03 14.04
C PHE A 210 14.44 -14.39 13.84
N GLU A 211 14.77 -15.68 13.69
CA GLU A 211 16.15 -16.13 13.49
C GLU A 211 16.74 -15.61 12.18
N GLY A 212 15.95 -15.60 11.10
CA GLY A 212 16.38 -15.05 9.82
C GLY A 212 16.60 -13.55 9.87
N VAL A 213 15.73 -12.81 10.58
CA VAL A 213 15.88 -11.36 10.78
C VAL A 213 17.12 -11.07 11.63
N GLU A 214 17.33 -11.79 12.75
CA GLU A 214 18.54 -11.64 13.58
C GLU A 214 19.80 -11.80 12.74
N LYS A 215 19.88 -12.90 11.99
CA LYS A 215 21.02 -13.20 11.13
C LYS A 215 21.27 -12.09 10.10
N GLU A 216 20.25 -11.65 9.37
CA GLU A 216 20.38 -10.61 8.34
C GLU A 216 20.77 -9.26 8.94
N LEU A 217 20.23 -8.88 10.11
CA LEU A 217 20.61 -7.65 10.81
C LEU A 217 22.08 -7.67 11.24
N LEU A 218 22.59 -8.81 11.72
CA LEU A 218 24.00 -8.97 12.09
C LEU A 218 24.91 -8.95 10.85
N GLU A 219 24.51 -9.61 9.76
CA GLU A 219 25.25 -9.59 8.48
C GLU A 219 25.33 -8.19 7.89
N ASN A 220 24.32 -7.33 8.11
CA ASN A 220 24.33 -5.93 7.74
C ASN A 220 25.20 -5.03 8.63
N GLY A 221 25.95 -5.62 9.58
CA GLY A 221 26.94 -4.92 10.41
C GLY A 221 26.35 -4.23 11.66
N ASN A 222 25.12 -4.51 12.02
CA ASN A 222 24.53 -3.96 13.25
C ASN A 222 25.10 -4.63 14.51
N ALA A 223 25.21 -3.87 15.59
CA ALA A 223 25.71 -4.37 16.86
C ALA A 223 24.76 -5.44 17.44
N LYS A 224 25.34 -6.56 17.88
CA LYS A 224 24.56 -7.70 18.43
C LYS A 224 23.65 -7.26 19.58
N GLU A 225 24.15 -6.43 20.48
CA GLU A 225 23.38 -5.93 21.62
C GLU A 225 22.12 -5.14 21.17
N SER A 226 22.23 -4.32 20.14
CA SER A 226 21.09 -3.57 19.56
C SER A 226 20.09 -4.53 18.93
N VAL A 227 20.55 -5.53 18.20
CA VAL A 227 19.70 -6.54 17.55
C VAL A 227 18.95 -7.36 18.61
N ASP A 228 19.66 -7.88 19.62
CA ASP A 228 19.04 -8.68 20.68
C ASP A 228 17.97 -7.89 21.43
N ARG A 229 18.24 -6.63 21.81
CA ARG A 229 17.27 -5.74 22.47
C ARG A 229 16.05 -5.44 21.60
N TYR A 230 16.25 -5.23 20.32
CA TYR A 230 15.17 -4.92 19.39
C TYR A 230 14.23 -6.10 19.18
N LEU A 231 14.79 -7.29 18.97
CA LEU A 231 13.99 -8.51 18.82
C LEU A 231 13.28 -8.90 20.11
N GLU A 232 13.88 -8.67 21.27
CA GLU A 232 13.23 -8.89 22.55
C GLU A 232 12.07 -7.92 22.76
N LEU A 233 12.24 -6.65 22.43
CA LEU A 233 11.18 -5.65 22.50
C LEU A 233 10.01 -6.03 21.57
N LEU A 234 10.27 -6.49 20.36
CA LEU A 234 9.24 -6.97 19.42
C LEU A 234 8.49 -8.22 19.92
N ARG A 235 9.14 -9.09 20.71
CA ARG A 235 8.53 -10.28 21.32
C ARG A 235 7.64 -9.95 22.50
N THR A 236 8.04 -8.97 23.29
CA THR A 236 7.41 -8.66 24.58
C THR A 236 6.24 -7.67 24.47
N VAL A 237 6.21 -6.84 23.43
CA VAL A 237 5.11 -5.89 23.21
C VAL A 237 3.83 -6.65 22.84
N THR A 238 2.78 -6.44 23.61
CA THR A 238 1.45 -6.94 23.27
C THR A 238 0.85 -6.12 22.12
N ARG A 239 0.12 -6.80 21.23
CA ARG A 239 -0.42 -6.21 20.00
C ARG A 239 -1.83 -5.67 20.19
N ASP A 240 -1.99 -4.87 21.26
CA ASP A 240 -3.23 -4.21 21.65
C ASP A 240 -2.97 -2.77 22.08
N ALA A 241 -4.02 -2.01 22.37
CA ALA A 241 -3.91 -0.61 22.77
C ALA A 241 -3.07 -0.42 24.04
N GLU A 242 -3.16 -1.33 25.02
CA GLU A 242 -2.40 -1.25 26.25
C GLU A 242 -0.89 -1.49 26.01
N GLY A 243 -0.55 -2.44 25.13
CA GLY A 243 0.85 -2.67 24.73
C GLY A 243 1.44 -1.47 24.00
N VAL A 244 0.67 -0.80 23.12
CA VAL A 244 1.12 0.41 22.44
C VAL A 244 1.29 1.58 23.42
N LYS A 245 0.40 1.74 24.40
CA LYS A 245 0.56 2.73 25.47
C LYS A 245 1.83 2.51 26.29
N ALA A 246 2.07 1.27 26.74
CA ALA A 246 3.26 0.90 27.48
C ALA A 246 4.55 1.12 26.66
N LEU A 247 4.49 0.80 25.36
CA LEU A 247 5.58 1.06 24.43
C LEU A 247 5.85 2.57 24.29
N GLY A 248 4.80 3.40 24.19
CA GLY A 248 4.91 4.85 24.14
C GLY A 248 5.63 5.43 25.35
N GLU A 249 5.34 4.94 26.56
CA GLU A 249 6.07 5.35 27.76
C GLU A 249 7.55 4.92 27.73
N THR A 250 7.84 3.76 27.18
CA THR A 250 9.22 3.25 27.03
C THR A 250 10.02 4.10 26.05
N LEU A 251 9.39 4.56 24.97
CA LEU A 251 10.03 5.26 23.85
C LEU A 251 9.96 6.80 23.95
N LYS A 252 9.38 7.36 24.98
CA LYS A 252 9.11 8.81 25.11
C LYS A 252 10.32 9.73 24.93
N ASP A 253 11.52 9.25 25.24
CA ASP A 253 12.75 10.04 25.13
C ASP A 253 13.37 9.99 23.71
N VAL A 254 12.90 9.09 22.84
CA VAL A 254 13.47 8.84 21.51
C VAL A 254 12.44 8.97 20.38
N MET A 255 11.17 9.21 20.73
CA MET A 255 10.07 9.33 19.77
C MET A 255 9.00 10.31 20.30
N ASP A 256 8.31 10.99 19.38
CA ASP A 256 7.15 11.82 19.74
C ASP A 256 6.02 10.93 20.33
N PRO A 257 5.59 11.17 21.56
CA PRO A 257 4.49 10.42 22.17
C PRO A 257 3.18 10.45 21.38
N ALA A 258 2.95 11.49 20.57
CA ALA A 258 1.76 11.62 19.72
C ALA A 258 1.60 10.46 18.75
N VAL A 259 2.69 9.82 18.31
CA VAL A 259 2.68 8.67 17.41
C VAL A 259 1.95 7.48 18.04
N CYS A 260 2.34 7.09 19.26
CA CYS A 260 1.67 6.00 19.97
C CYS A 260 0.24 6.37 20.36
N GLN A 261 0.00 7.61 20.79
CA GLN A 261 -1.35 8.09 21.11
C GLN A 261 -2.29 8.02 19.90
N GLY A 262 -1.79 8.39 18.73
CA GLY A 262 -2.52 8.30 17.46
C GLY A 262 -2.91 6.86 17.12
N LEU A 263 -1.97 5.92 17.21
CA LEU A 263 -2.24 4.51 16.94
C LEU A 263 -3.23 3.91 17.95
N VAL A 264 -3.09 4.24 19.24
CA VAL A 264 -4.04 3.83 20.29
C VAL A 264 -5.44 4.36 19.99
N HIS A 265 -5.57 5.64 19.63
CA HIS A 265 -6.86 6.23 19.27
C HIS A 265 -7.54 5.51 18.10
N ILE A 266 -6.79 5.16 17.05
CA ILE A 266 -7.30 4.38 15.93
C ILE A 266 -7.79 3.00 16.42
N MET A 267 -6.98 2.29 17.22
CA MET A 267 -7.32 0.95 17.71
C MET A 267 -8.59 0.97 18.55
N GLU A 268 -8.67 1.85 19.55
CA GLU A 268 -9.81 1.94 20.46
C GLU A 268 -11.10 2.34 19.73
N THR A 269 -11.00 3.31 18.81
CA THR A 269 -12.15 3.77 18.03
C THR A 269 -12.65 2.67 17.08
N CYS A 270 -11.77 2.00 16.35
CA CYS A 270 -12.17 0.91 15.47
C CYS A 270 -12.80 -0.27 16.22
N LEU A 271 -12.31 -0.59 17.43
CA LEU A 271 -12.90 -1.66 18.27
C LEU A 271 -14.33 -1.32 18.72
N LEU A 272 -14.62 -0.06 19.02
CA LEU A 272 -15.98 0.38 19.39
C LEU A 272 -17.00 0.17 18.28
N TYR A 273 -16.57 0.33 17.01
CA TYR A 273 -17.46 0.19 15.83
C TYR A 273 -17.52 -1.23 15.27
N THR A 274 -16.54 -2.08 15.57
CA THR A 274 -16.47 -3.46 15.04
C THR A 274 -16.87 -4.52 16.06
N SER A 275 -16.99 -4.17 17.33
CA SER A 275 -17.48 -5.08 18.37
C SER A 275 -19.01 -5.19 18.31
N PRO A 276 -19.60 -6.40 18.54
CA PRO A 276 -21.04 -6.56 18.65
C PRO A 276 -21.58 -5.60 19.73
N SER A 277 -22.68 -4.90 19.41
CA SER A 277 -23.34 -4.07 20.42
C SER A 277 -23.85 -4.95 21.57
N PRO A 278 -23.71 -4.52 22.83
CA PRO A 278 -24.34 -5.26 23.95
C PRO A 278 -25.87 -5.37 23.84
N ARG A 279 -26.47 -4.78 22.79
CA ARG A 279 -27.91 -4.79 22.52
C ARG A 279 -28.32 -5.71 21.36
N ASP A 280 -27.35 -6.32 20.65
CA ASP A 280 -27.55 -7.32 19.60
C ASP A 280 -27.36 -8.72 20.19
#